data_d92f48dae873c8fb899a90c63811fec3
#
_entry.id   d92f48dae873c8fb899a90c63811fec3
#
_cell.length_a   1.000
_cell.length_b   1.000
_cell.length_c   1.000
_cell.angle_alpha   90.00
_cell.angle_beta   90.00
_cell.angle_gamma   90.00
#
_symmetry.space_group_name_H-M   'P 1'
#
loop_
_entity.id
_entity.type
_entity.pdbx_description
1 polymer ?
#
loop_
_entity_poly.entity_id
_entity_poly.type
_entity_poly.pdbx_seq_one_letter_code
_entity_poly.pdbx_strand_id
1 'polypeptide(L)'
;MIDRRTFLATGVAAVAASFGASATRLVAAPRRNGPAPWGAVPSARQLRWHRWEQYAFVHFAMNTFTDKEWGYGDEDPRTFDPSDFSADQIVAAAKAGNLKGLIFTAKHHDGFCLWPTRLTEHCIRNSPYKNGKGDIVGEMAAACRRAGLAFGLYLSPWDRNHAEYGRPGYLDYFRKQIVELCTGYGDLFEFWFDGANGGDGYYGGARETRKIDAPAYYDWPRTIALVHQHQPMACTFDPLGA
;
A
#
# COMPACT_ATOMS: atom_id res chain seq x y z
N MET A 1 -33.35 -46.90 -36.13
CA MET A 1 -32.27 -45.95 -35.80
C MET A 1 -32.72 -45.14 -34.60
N ILE A 2 -32.11 -45.35 -33.44
CA ILE A 2 -32.40 -44.57 -32.22
C ILE A 2 -31.70 -43.21 -32.36
N ASP A 3 -32.47 -42.14 -32.28
CA ASP A 3 -31.93 -40.80 -32.43
C ASP A 3 -31.08 -40.44 -31.19
N ARG A 4 -30.09 -39.52 -31.37
CA ARG A 4 -29.15 -39.08 -30.31
C ARG A 4 -29.85 -38.53 -29.08
N ARG A 5 -31.01 -37.92 -29.23
CA ARG A 5 -31.78 -37.34 -28.08
C ARG A 5 -32.42 -38.43 -27.24
N THR A 6 -32.92 -39.49 -27.85
CA THR A 6 -33.50 -40.64 -27.16
C THR A 6 -32.42 -41.44 -26.43
N PHE A 7 -31.21 -41.54 -27.00
CA PHE A 7 -30.06 -42.20 -26.35
C PHE A 7 -29.59 -41.44 -25.08
N LEU A 8 -29.53 -40.11 -25.19
CA LEU A 8 -29.15 -39.29 -24.00
C LEU A 8 -30.21 -39.27 -22.92
N ALA A 9 -31.50 -39.28 -23.28
CA ALA A 9 -32.59 -39.31 -22.27
C ALA A 9 -32.66 -40.64 -21.52
N THR A 10 -32.45 -41.76 -22.19
CA THR A 10 -32.41 -43.09 -21.55
C THR A 10 -31.14 -43.30 -20.72
N GLY A 11 -29.99 -42.75 -21.15
CA GLY A 11 -28.77 -42.81 -20.38
C GLY A 11 -28.83 -42.05 -19.05
N VAL A 12 -29.47 -40.90 -19.03
CA VAL A 12 -29.63 -40.07 -17.79
C VAL A 12 -30.63 -40.72 -16.82
N ALA A 13 -31.71 -41.36 -17.31
CA ALA A 13 -32.67 -42.05 -16.47
C ALA A 13 -32.06 -43.30 -15.78
N ALA A 14 -31.19 -44.03 -16.48
CA ALA A 14 -30.53 -45.22 -15.91
C ALA A 14 -29.47 -44.88 -14.84
N VAL A 15 -28.82 -43.71 -14.94
CA VAL A 15 -27.84 -43.22 -13.95
C VAL A 15 -28.57 -42.66 -12.71
N ALA A 16 -29.77 -42.05 -12.85
CA ALA A 16 -30.52 -41.51 -11.73
C ALA A 16 -31.15 -42.64 -10.85
N ALA A 17 -31.46 -43.81 -11.43
CA ALA A 17 -32.03 -44.94 -10.67
C ALA A 17 -30.99 -45.71 -9.83
N SER A 18 -29.70 -45.58 -10.11
CA SER A 18 -28.63 -46.29 -9.38
C SER A 18 -28.09 -45.55 -8.16
N PHE A 19 -28.50 -44.27 -7.93
CA PHE A 19 -28.05 -43.47 -6.79
C PHE A 19 -29.07 -43.35 -5.65
N GLY A 20 -30.16 -44.11 -5.69
CA GLY A 20 -31.21 -44.11 -4.70
C GLY A 20 -31.05 -45.19 -3.64
N ALA A 21 -29.98 -45.30 -2.89
CA ALA A 21 -29.88 -45.88 -1.55
C ALA A 21 -28.42 -46.10 -1.15
N SER A 22 -27.82 -45.14 -0.59
CA SER A 22 -26.84 -45.15 0.50
C SER A 22 -26.20 -43.79 0.58
N ALA A 23 -26.85 -42.90 1.28
CA ALA A 23 -26.16 -41.74 1.82
C ALA A 23 -25.20 -42.24 2.92
N THR A 24 -24.16 -42.95 2.54
CA THR A 24 -22.97 -43.05 3.36
C THR A 24 -22.46 -41.64 3.54
N ARG A 25 -22.68 -41.08 4.73
CA ARG A 25 -21.95 -39.88 5.16
C ARG A 25 -20.50 -40.19 4.93
N LEU A 26 -19.93 -39.61 3.89
CA LEU A 26 -18.47 -39.48 3.76
C LEU A 26 -18.04 -38.70 4.99
N VAL A 27 -17.75 -39.40 6.06
CA VAL A 27 -17.01 -38.87 7.19
C VAL A 27 -15.68 -38.50 6.57
N ALA A 28 -15.47 -37.20 6.39
CA ALA A 28 -14.18 -36.70 5.91
C ALA A 28 -13.12 -37.36 6.81
N ALA A 29 -12.25 -38.14 6.22
CA ALA A 29 -11.12 -38.71 6.95
C ALA A 29 -10.43 -37.56 7.69
N PRO A 30 -10.06 -37.76 8.97
CA PRO A 30 -9.36 -36.71 9.71
C PRO A 30 -8.18 -36.27 8.87
N ARG A 31 -8.09 -34.96 8.57
CA ARG A 31 -6.94 -34.40 7.86
C ARG A 31 -5.73 -34.84 8.66
N ARG A 32 -4.92 -35.74 8.10
CA ARG A 32 -3.61 -36.03 8.65
C ARG A 32 -2.92 -34.68 8.77
N ASN A 33 -2.66 -34.25 10.00
CA ASN A 33 -1.82 -33.09 10.22
C ASN A 33 -0.51 -33.39 9.49
N GLY A 34 -0.19 -32.62 8.47
CA GLY A 34 1.09 -32.72 7.81
C GLY A 34 2.23 -32.56 8.83
N PRO A 35 3.46 -32.90 8.47
CA PRO A 35 4.60 -32.66 9.34
C PRO A 35 4.62 -31.18 9.75
N ALA A 36 5.13 -30.91 10.95
CA ALA A 36 5.28 -29.52 11.41
C ALA A 36 6.12 -28.73 10.40
N PRO A 37 5.76 -27.46 10.12
CA PRO A 37 6.55 -26.63 9.22
C PRO A 37 7.99 -26.53 9.71
N TRP A 38 8.94 -26.58 8.76
CA TRP A 38 10.36 -26.42 9.04
C TRP A 38 10.82 -25.02 8.65
N GLY A 39 11.56 -24.33 9.54
CA GLY A 39 12.10 -23.00 9.27
C GLY A 39 11.08 -21.87 9.44
N ALA A 40 11.29 -20.76 8.74
CA ALA A 40 10.43 -19.60 8.79
C ALA A 40 9.05 -19.91 8.17
N VAL A 41 8.00 -19.65 8.92
CA VAL A 41 6.60 -19.87 8.50
C VAL A 41 5.97 -18.52 8.18
N PRO A 42 5.38 -18.32 6.98
CA PRO A 42 4.69 -17.08 6.65
C PRO A 42 3.55 -16.79 7.62
N SER A 43 3.46 -15.55 8.08
CA SER A 43 2.33 -15.08 8.87
C SER A 43 1.04 -15.01 8.03
N ALA A 44 -0.11 -14.84 8.69
CA ALA A 44 -1.40 -14.70 8.01
C ALA A 44 -1.42 -13.52 7.02
N ARG A 45 -0.78 -12.38 7.38
CA ARG A 45 -0.66 -11.21 6.49
C ARG A 45 0.21 -11.50 5.26
N GLN A 46 1.33 -12.19 5.42
CA GLN A 46 2.20 -12.59 4.31
C GLN A 46 1.50 -13.58 3.37
N LEU A 47 0.75 -14.56 3.91
CA LEU A 47 -0.06 -15.47 3.09
C LEU A 47 -1.16 -14.72 2.33
N ARG A 48 -1.78 -13.71 2.96
CA ARG A 48 -2.75 -12.82 2.29
C ARG A 48 -2.06 -12.02 1.19
N TRP A 49 -0.91 -11.44 1.45
CA TRP A 49 -0.12 -10.67 0.49
C TRP A 49 0.26 -11.52 -0.73
N HIS A 50 0.73 -12.76 -0.54
CA HIS A 50 1.03 -13.68 -1.63
C HIS A 50 -0.15 -13.95 -2.57
N ARG A 51 -1.39 -13.87 -2.09
CA ARG A 51 -2.59 -14.08 -2.92
C ARG A 51 -2.89 -12.93 -3.88
N TRP A 52 -2.28 -11.76 -3.66
CA TRP A 52 -2.45 -10.63 -4.57
C TRP A 52 -1.71 -10.85 -5.90
N GLU A 53 -0.59 -11.56 -5.90
CA GLU A 53 0.25 -11.95 -7.04
C GLU A 53 0.72 -10.77 -7.90
N GLN A 54 -0.20 -9.87 -8.29
CA GLN A 54 0.08 -8.71 -9.14
C GLN A 54 -0.53 -7.45 -8.54
N TYR A 55 0.30 -6.49 -8.25
CA TYR A 55 -0.08 -5.14 -7.86
C TYR A 55 0.92 -4.16 -8.48
N ALA A 56 0.57 -2.89 -8.50
CA ALA A 56 1.43 -1.86 -9.07
C ALA A 56 1.75 -0.77 -8.05
N PHE A 57 2.82 -0.07 -8.35
CA PHE A 57 3.23 1.15 -7.67
C PHE A 57 2.77 2.36 -8.49
N VAL A 58 2.24 3.38 -7.84
CA VAL A 58 1.87 4.65 -8.45
C VAL A 58 2.69 5.75 -7.80
N HIS A 59 3.80 6.12 -8.46
CA HIS A 59 4.63 7.26 -8.10
C HIS A 59 4.09 8.53 -8.73
N PHE A 60 3.18 9.19 -8.03
CA PHE A 60 2.66 10.50 -8.40
C PHE A 60 2.87 11.44 -7.22
N ALA A 61 3.77 12.39 -7.37
CA ALA A 61 4.22 13.26 -6.28
C ALA A 61 4.70 14.62 -6.83
N MET A 62 5.29 15.46 -5.99
CA MET A 62 5.85 16.76 -6.35
C MET A 62 6.84 16.64 -7.53
N ASN A 63 7.65 15.60 -7.56
CA ASN A 63 8.61 15.34 -8.63
C ASN A 63 7.99 15.16 -10.03
N THR A 64 6.71 14.77 -10.11
CA THR A 64 5.95 14.76 -11.38
C THR A 64 5.87 16.15 -12.02
N PHE A 65 5.92 17.21 -11.22
CA PHE A 65 5.79 18.60 -11.66
C PHE A 65 7.12 19.34 -11.77
N THR A 66 8.23 18.74 -11.34
CA THR A 66 9.54 19.37 -11.31
C THR A 66 10.55 18.74 -12.25
N ASP A 67 10.18 17.66 -12.94
CA ASP A 67 11.04 16.87 -13.84
C ASP A 67 12.34 16.41 -13.15
N LYS A 68 12.22 16.01 -11.88
CA LYS A 68 13.32 15.49 -11.06
C LYS A 68 12.98 14.10 -10.57
N GLU A 69 13.98 13.25 -10.46
CA GLU A 69 13.82 11.94 -9.81
C GLU A 69 13.49 12.12 -8.33
N TRP A 70 14.24 12.99 -7.65
CA TRP A 70 13.99 13.39 -6.26
C TRP A 70 13.98 14.92 -6.15
N GLY A 71 12.97 15.48 -5.53
CA GLY A 71 12.95 16.87 -5.15
C GLY A 71 14.01 17.16 -4.08
N TYR A 72 14.41 18.42 -3.95
CA TYR A 72 15.42 18.85 -2.96
C TYR A 72 14.80 19.13 -1.57
N GLY A 73 13.47 19.29 -1.51
CA GLY A 73 12.72 19.63 -0.29
C GLY A 73 12.44 21.13 -0.15
N ASP A 74 12.79 21.94 -1.12
CA ASP A 74 12.50 23.38 -1.17
C ASP A 74 11.48 23.74 -2.26
N GLU A 75 10.84 22.74 -2.83
CA GLU A 75 9.81 22.93 -3.83
C GLU A 75 8.63 23.71 -3.25
N ASP A 76 8.18 24.74 -3.97
CA ASP A 76 6.98 25.50 -3.59
C ASP A 76 5.75 24.60 -3.70
N PRO A 77 4.94 24.42 -2.65
CA PRO A 77 3.68 23.67 -2.71
C PRO A 77 2.76 24.11 -3.85
N ARG A 78 2.84 25.37 -4.29
CA ARG A 78 2.03 25.91 -5.40
C ARG A 78 2.38 25.32 -6.76
N THR A 79 3.56 24.67 -6.89
CA THR A 79 3.94 23.93 -8.09
C THR A 79 3.09 22.67 -8.29
N PHE A 80 2.55 22.12 -7.20
CA PHE A 80 1.74 20.91 -7.25
C PHE A 80 0.29 21.27 -7.58
N ASP A 81 -0.04 21.29 -8.87
CA ASP A 81 -1.40 21.59 -9.37
C ASP A 81 -1.88 20.54 -10.39
N PRO A 82 -2.29 19.36 -9.95
CA PRO A 82 -2.79 18.31 -10.81
C PRO A 82 -4.25 18.53 -11.24
N SER A 83 -4.52 19.53 -12.07
CA SER A 83 -5.87 19.93 -12.52
C SER A 83 -6.67 18.76 -13.10
N ASP A 84 -6.00 17.83 -13.81
CA ASP A 84 -6.62 16.70 -14.51
C ASP A 84 -6.47 15.37 -13.77
N PHE A 85 -6.08 15.40 -12.49
CA PHE A 85 -5.94 14.16 -11.72
C PHE A 85 -7.27 13.42 -11.58
N SER A 86 -7.26 12.14 -11.93
CA SER A 86 -8.40 11.25 -11.79
C SER A 86 -7.99 9.91 -11.17
N ALA A 87 -8.28 9.74 -9.89
CA ALA A 87 -8.07 8.47 -9.19
C ALA A 87 -8.85 7.32 -9.85
N ASP A 88 -10.07 7.59 -10.32
CA ASP A 88 -10.90 6.57 -10.98
C ASP A 88 -10.29 6.10 -12.31
N GLN A 89 -9.65 6.99 -13.09
CA GLN A 89 -8.97 6.62 -14.32
C GLN A 89 -7.76 5.71 -14.05
N ILE A 90 -6.92 6.07 -13.07
CA ILE A 90 -5.76 5.27 -12.66
C ILE A 90 -6.20 3.88 -12.21
N VAL A 91 -7.21 3.82 -11.36
CA VAL A 91 -7.73 2.56 -10.82
C VAL A 91 -8.41 1.72 -11.91
N ALA A 92 -9.13 2.34 -12.86
CA ALA A 92 -9.71 1.64 -14.00
C ALA A 92 -8.64 1.02 -14.91
N ALA A 93 -7.54 1.74 -15.17
CA ALA A 93 -6.41 1.22 -15.93
C ALA A 93 -5.74 0.04 -15.22
N ALA A 94 -5.51 0.14 -13.90
CA ALA A 94 -4.97 -0.95 -13.08
C ALA A 94 -5.87 -2.19 -13.14
N LYS A 95 -7.17 -2.01 -13.03
CA LYS A 95 -8.15 -3.10 -13.10
C LYS A 95 -8.19 -3.74 -14.49
N ALA A 96 -8.10 -2.95 -15.55
CA ALA A 96 -8.00 -3.46 -16.93
C ALA A 96 -6.71 -4.27 -17.14
N GLY A 97 -5.62 -3.90 -16.47
CA GLY A 97 -4.36 -4.65 -16.40
C GLY A 97 -4.40 -5.88 -15.47
N ASN A 98 -5.56 -6.24 -14.91
CA ASN A 98 -5.74 -7.35 -13.98
C ASN A 98 -4.95 -7.22 -12.68
N LEU A 99 -4.53 -6.01 -12.30
CA LEU A 99 -3.89 -5.76 -11.01
C LEU A 99 -4.87 -5.96 -9.85
N LYS A 100 -4.38 -6.43 -8.73
CA LYS A 100 -5.17 -6.73 -7.52
C LYS A 100 -5.06 -5.65 -6.47
N GLY A 101 -4.06 -4.78 -6.57
CA GLY A 101 -3.82 -3.70 -5.63
C GLY A 101 -2.93 -2.61 -6.21
N LEU A 102 -2.92 -1.46 -5.53
CA LEU A 102 -2.06 -0.32 -5.84
C LEU A 102 -1.39 0.17 -4.57
N ILE A 103 -0.08 0.41 -4.62
CA ILE A 103 0.66 1.16 -3.61
C ILE A 103 0.81 2.59 -4.12
N PHE A 104 0.34 3.55 -3.32
CA PHE A 104 0.34 4.95 -3.70
C PHE A 104 1.34 5.76 -2.86
N THR A 105 2.10 6.63 -3.51
CA THR A 105 3.05 7.51 -2.84
C THR A 105 2.32 8.60 -2.06
N ALA A 106 2.30 8.50 -0.72
CA ALA A 106 1.73 9.56 0.12
C ALA A 106 2.72 10.71 0.35
N LYS A 107 4.02 10.40 0.50
CA LYS A 107 5.12 11.37 0.61
C LYS A 107 6.37 10.77 0.02
N HIS A 108 7.01 11.48 -0.91
CA HIS A 108 8.33 11.12 -1.45
C HIS A 108 9.47 11.80 -0.68
N HIS A 109 10.72 11.67 -1.13
CA HIS A 109 11.93 12.19 -0.46
C HIS A 109 11.97 13.72 -0.34
N ASP A 110 11.24 14.44 -1.19
CA ASP A 110 11.08 15.90 -1.09
C ASP A 110 10.33 16.34 0.18
N GLY A 111 9.64 15.42 0.83
CA GLY A 111 8.86 15.69 2.05
C GLY A 111 7.46 16.25 1.79
N PHE A 112 7.04 16.44 0.51
CA PHE A 112 5.71 16.95 0.21
C PHE A 112 4.64 15.89 0.47
N CYS A 113 3.69 16.24 1.35
CA CYS A 113 2.62 15.35 1.76
C CYS A 113 1.38 15.51 0.86
N LEU A 114 0.95 14.41 0.20
CA LEU A 114 -0.20 14.38 -0.71
C LEU A 114 -1.56 14.25 0.02
N TRP A 115 -1.57 14.34 1.35
CA TRP A 115 -2.77 14.37 2.19
C TRP A 115 -2.78 15.63 3.05
N PRO A 116 -3.95 16.10 3.53
CA PRO A 116 -4.09 17.37 4.23
C PRO A 116 -3.62 17.30 5.69
N THR A 117 -2.40 16.81 5.92
CA THR A 117 -1.78 16.73 7.24
C THR A 117 -1.67 18.11 7.89
N ARG A 118 -1.72 18.15 9.22
CA ARG A 118 -1.43 19.36 10.00
C ARG A 118 -0.03 19.34 10.63
N LEU A 119 0.76 18.32 10.32
CA LEU A 119 2.10 18.15 10.90
C LEU A 119 3.15 19.01 10.19
N THR A 120 2.88 19.43 8.94
CA THR A 120 3.76 20.27 8.14
C THR A 120 2.96 21.19 7.22
N GLU A 121 3.55 22.32 6.85
CA GLU A 121 3.02 23.19 5.80
C GLU A 121 3.44 22.74 4.39
N HIS A 122 4.42 21.85 4.26
CA HIS A 122 4.86 21.27 2.98
C HIS A 122 3.93 20.14 2.57
N CYS A 123 2.69 20.51 2.21
CA CYS A 123 1.62 19.55 1.92
C CYS A 123 0.57 20.14 0.98
N ILE A 124 -0.30 19.26 0.49
CA ILE A 124 -1.37 19.56 -0.48
C ILE A 124 -2.33 20.69 -0.03
N ARG A 125 -2.46 20.96 1.27
CA ARG A 125 -3.28 22.10 1.76
C ARG A 125 -2.79 23.45 1.24
N ASN A 126 -1.50 23.56 0.95
CA ASN A 126 -0.86 24.77 0.44
C ASN A 126 -0.66 24.78 -1.07
N SER A 127 -1.17 23.75 -1.76
CA SER A 127 -1.23 23.69 -3.23
C SER A 127 -2.51 24.32 -3.76
N PRO A 128 -2.56 24.74 -5.04
CA PRO A 128 -3.78 25.21 -5.69
C PRO A 128 -4.81 24.09 -5.91
N TYR A 129 -4.40 22.84 -5.84
CA TYR A 129 -5.28 21.70 -6.08
C TYR A 129 -6.54 21.75 -5.21
N LYS A 130 -7.71 21.82 -5.86
CA LYS A 130 -9.02 21.96 -5.21
C LYS A 130 -9.08 23.13 -4.20
N ASN A 131 -8.36 24.21 -4.47
CA ASN A 131 -8.23 25.38 -3.59
C ASN A 131 -7.74 25.00 -2.17
N GLY A 132 -6.71 24.13 -2.08
CA GLY A 132 -6.14 23.66 -0.82
C GLY A 132 -6.99 22.65 -0.05
N LYS A 133 -8.09 22.16 -0.65
CA LYS A 133 -9.00 21.17 -0.04
C LYS A 133 -8.83 19.76 -0.62
N GLY A 134 -7.79 19.53 -1.42
CA GLY A 134 -7.49 18.23 -2.00
C GLY A 134 -6.98 17.23 -0.97
N ASP A 135 -7.28 15.96 -1.23
CA ASP A 135 -6.73 14.80 -0.53
C ASP A 135 -6.56 13.67 -1.55
N ILE A 136 -5.44 13.68 -2.26
CA ILE A 136 -5.18 12.70 -3.32
C ILE A 136 -5.05 11.29 -2.74
N VAL A 137 -4.48 11.15 -1.54
CA VAL A 137 -4.41 9.85 -0.86
C VAL A 137 -5.81 9.31 -0.59
N GLY A 138 -6.70 10.16 -0.08
CA GLY A 138 -8.11 9.81 0.15
C GLY A 138 -8.87 9.48 -1.13
N GLU A 139 -8.62 10.23 -2.20
CA GLU A 139 -9.22 9.99 -3.52
C GLU A 139 -8.81 8.62 -4.08
N MET A 140 -7.52 8.29 -4.02
CA MET A 140 -7.00 6.99 -4.44
C MET A 140 -7.54 5.83 -3.58
N ALA A 141 -7.53 5.98 -2.26
CA ALA A 141 -8.09 4.98 -1.34
C ALA A 141 -9.57 4.70 -1.61
N ALA A 142 -10.36 5.77 -1.84
CA ALA A 142 -11.78 5.64 -2.15
C ALA A 142 -12.02 4.98 -3.52
N ALA A 143 -11.23 5.32 -4.54
CA ALA A 143 -11.34 4.72 -5.87
C ALA A 143 -10.97 3.24 -5.84
N CYS A 144 -9.88 2.85 -5.16
CA CYS A 144 -9.49 1.46 -4.98
C CYS A 144 -10.61 0.65 -4.29
N ARG A 145 -11.20 1.19 -3.22
CA ARG A 145 -12.30 0.54 -2.49
C ARG A 145 -13.53 0.34 -3.38
N ARG A 146 -13.93 1.34 -4.16
CA ARG A 146 -15.06 1.22 -5.12
C ARG A 146 -14.80 0.15 -6.17
N ALA A 147 -13.58 0.03 -6.64
CA ALA A 147 -13.18 -0.93 -7.67
C ALA A 147 -12.88 -2.34 -7.15
N GLY A 148 -12.81 -2.53 -5.82
CA GLY A 148 -12.41 -3.78 -5.19
C GLY A 148 -10.93 -4.11 -5.32
N LEU A 149 -10.06 -3.08 -5.50
CA LEU A 149 -8.61 -3.22 -5.46
C LEU A 149 -8.10 -3.01 -4.03
N ALA A 150 -7.06 -3.75 -3.66
CA ALA A 150 -6.34 -3.51 -2.42
C ALA A 150 -5.59 -2.18 -2.50
N PHE A 151 -5.51 -1.47 -1.37
CA PHE A 151 -4.80 -0.21 -1.28
C PHE A 151 -3.61 -0.32 -0.34
N GLY A 152 -2.47 0.19 -0.75
CA GLY A 152 -1.25 0.29 0.03
C GLY A 152 -0.67 1.70 -0.06
N LEU A 153 0.21 2.02 0.86
CA LEU A 153 0.83 3.35 0.95
C LEU A 153 2.34 3.26 0.98
N TYR A 154 2.97 4.24 0.36
CA TYR A 154 4.39 4.51 0.45
C TYR A 154 4.61 5.81 1.22
N LEU A 155 5.45 5.77 2.22
CA LEU A 155 5.87 6.92 3.01
C LEU A 155 7.40 6.94 3.11
N SER A 156 8.05 7.89 2.42
CA SER A 156 9.50 8.05 2.53
C SER A 156 9.92 8.37 3.97
N PRO A 157 10.82 7.58 4.57
CA PRO A 157 11.47 7.93 5.82
C PRO A 157 12.41 9.13 5.68
N TRP A 158 13.06 9.27 4.51
CA TRP A 158 13.87 10.44 4.20
C TRP A 158 12.97 11.63 3.89
N ASP A 159 13.22 12.75 4.55
CA ASP A 159 12.45 13.97 4.38
C ASP A 159 13.42 15.14 4.20
N ARG A 160 13.61 15.53 2.97
CA ARG A 160 14.55 16.59 2.59
C ARG A 160 14.06 17.99 2.94
N ASN A 161 12.75 18.14 3.23
CA ASN A 161 12.18 19.41 3.68
C ASN A 161 12.34 19.62 5.19
N HIS A 162 12.13 18.59 6.01
CA HIS A 162 11.95 18.73 7.44
C HIS A 162 13.24 19.15 8.18
N ALA A 163 13.18 20.26 8.95
CA ALA A 163 14.33 20.82 9.65
C ALA A 163 14.99 19.87 10.64
N GLU A 164 14.23 18.96 11.25
CA GLU A 164 14.73 18.00 12.24
C GLU A 164 15.09 16.64 11.65
N TYR A 165 15.03 16.43 10.32
CA TYR A 165 15.47 15.17 9.75
C TYR A 165 16.90 14.83 10.18
N GLY A 166 17.16 13.57 10.51
CA GLY A 166 18.46 13.13 11.03
C GLY A 166 18.70 13.45 12.51
N ARG A 167 17.74 14.08 13.20
CA ARG A 167 17.75 14.39 14.64
C ARG A 167 16.61 13.66 15.36
N PRO A 168 16.68 13.49 16.70
CA PRO A 168 15.65 12.76 17.43
C PRO A 168 14.21 13.29 17.27
N GLY A 169 14.04 14.60 17.14
CA GLY A 169 12.74 15.26 16.99
C GLY A 169 11.96 14.83 15.73
N TYR A 170 12.66 14.43 14.67
CA TYR A 170 12.02 13.97 13.43
C TYR A 170 11.22 12.68 13.62
N LEU A 171 11.68 11.77 14.47
CA LEU A 171 11.02 10.46 14.63
C LEU A 171 9.59 10.57 15.17
N ASP A 172 9.33 11.54 16.04
CA ASP A 172 7.97 11.80 16.55
C ASP A 172 7.06 12.30 15.43
N TYR A 173 7.55 13.22 14.60
CA TYR A 173 6.85 13.69 13.41
C TYR A 173 6.56 12.55 12.42
N PHE A 174 7.56 11.76 12.08
CA PHE A 174 7.44 10.64 11.15
C PHE A 174 6.42 9.59 11.63
N ARG A 175 6.47 9.24 12.92
CA ARG A 175 5.51 8.30 13.52
C ARG A 175 4.08 8.84 13.58
N LYS A 176 3.91 10.13 13.79
CA LYS A 176 2.58 10.77 13.69
C LYS A 176 2.02 10.69 12.27
N GLN A 177 2.85 10.86 11.24
CA GLN A 177 2.44 10.66 9.84
C GLN A 177 1.98 9.21 9.60
N ILE A 178 2.70 8.22 10.13
CA ILE A 178 2.29 6.81 10.04
C ILE A 178 0.91 6.61 10.67
N VAL A 179 0.65 7.18 11.84
CA VAL A 179 -0.66 7.07 12.51
C VAL A 179 -1.76 7.72 11.68
N GLU A 180 -1.56 8.95 11.16
CA GLU A 180 -2.54 9.60 10.27
C GLU A 180 -2.88 8.70 9.07
N LEU A 181 -1.87 8.16 8.39
CA LEU A 181 -2.04 7.34 7.20
C LEU A 181 -2.67 5.97 7.51
N CYS A 182 -2.28 5.34 8.60
CA CYS A 182 -2.83 4.03 9.00
C CYS A 182 -4.26 4.12 9.54
N THR A 183 -4.73 5.28 9.98
CA THR A 183 -6.08 5.44 10.56
C THR A 183 -7.06 6.17 9.64
N GLY A 184 -6.57 6.93 8.66
CA GLY A 184 -7.38 7.82 7.83
C GLY A 184 -7.96 7.19 6.56
N TYR A 185 -7.38 6.10 6.04
CA TYR A 185 -7.61 5.68 4.65
C TYR A 185 -8.16 4.26 4.48
N GLY A 186 -8.60 3.64 5.57
CA GLY A 186 -9.17 2.28 5.59
C GLY A 186 -8.09 1.20 5.65
N ASP A 187 -8.47 -0.03 5.25
CA ASP A 187 -7.58 -1.19 5.33
C ASP A 187 -6.47 -1.10 4.30
N LEU A 188 -5.23 -1.26 4.77
CA LEU A 188 -4.04 -1.34 3.93
C LEU A 188 -3.59 -2.79 3.77
N PHE A 189 -3.11 -3.15 2.55
CA PHE A 189 -2.48 -4.45 2.33
C PHE A 189 -0.96 -4.39 2.50
N GLU A 190 -0.38 -3.21 2.29
CA GLU A 190 1.06 -2.97 2.39
C GLU A 190 1.35 -1.53 2.80
N PHE A 191 2.38 -1.35 3.63
CA PHE A 191 2.94 -0.07 3.98
C PHE A 191 4.44 -0.08 3.64
N TRP A 192 4.84 0.78 2.70
CA TRP A 192 6.16 0.76 2.08
C TRP A 192 7.02 1.91 2.58
N PHE A 193 8.19 1.56 3.09
CA PHE A 193 9.24 2.50 3.46
C PHE A 193 10.42 2.36 2.51
N ASP A 194 10.92 3.48 1.99
CA ASP A 194 12.03 3.53 1.04
C ASP A 194 12.83 4.82 1.23
N GLY A 195 14.13 4.79 0.90
CA GLY A 195 14.98 5.97 0.97
C GLY A 195 15.41 6.35 2.39
N ALA A 196 15.79 5.37 3.21
CA ALA A 196 16.19 5.60 4.61
C ALA A 196 17.67 6.06 4.77
N ASN A 197 18.36 6.48 3.70
CA ASN A 197 19.81 6.63 3.71
C ASN A 197 20.31 7.97 4.23
N GLY A 198 19.47 9.01 4.24
CA GLY A 198 19.93 10.39 4.37
C GLY A 198 20.63 10.89 3.11
N GLY A 199 21.15 12.11 3.15
CA GLY A 199 21.80 12.76 2.03
C GLY A 199 21.70 14.27 2.12
N ASP A 200 21.85 14.95 0.99
CA ASP A 200 21.66 16.39 0.85
C ASP A 200 20.17 16.75 0.88
N GLY A 201 19.85 17.96 1.30
CA GLY A 201 18.49 18.44 1.35
C GLY A 201 18.36 19.88 1.83
N TYR A 202 17.16 20.41 1.70
CA TYR A 202 16.81 21.76 2.16
C TYR A 202 16.82 21.87 3.69
N TYR A 203 16.26 20.89 4.38
CA TYR A 203 16.23 20.75 5.84
C TYR A 203 15.89 22.05 6.57
N GLY A 204 14.77 22.68 6.17
CA GLY A 204 14.30 23.91 6.77
C GLY A 204 15.19 25.12 6.51
N GLY A 205 15.96 25.11 5.42
CA GLY A 205 16.87 26.19 5.02
C GLY A 205 18.34 25.92 5.32
N ALA A 206 18.68 24.84 6.02
CA ALA A 206 20.08 24.51 6.34
C ALA A 206 20.92 24.18 5.10
N ARG A 207 20.31 23.57 4.07
CA ARG A 207 20.93 23.22 2.78
C ARG A 207 22.25 22.46 2.96
N GLU A 208 22.18 21.35 3.67
CA GLU A 208 23.33 20.54 4.08
C GLU A 208 23.16 19.07 3.70
N THR A 209 24.22 18.28 3.90
CA THR A 209 24.16 16.82 3.82
C THR A 209 24.06 16.23 5.22
N ARG A 210 23.04 15.40 5.48
CA ARG A 210 22.84 14.68 6.75
C ARG A 210 23.13 13.20 6.58
N LYS A 211 24.09 12.71 7.35
CA LYS A 211 24.40 11.29 7.44
C LYS A 211 23.67 10.72 8.66
N ILE A 212 23.07 9.56 8.46
CA ILE A 212 22.37 8.82 9.53
C ILE A 212 22.87 7.39 9.57
N ASP A 213 22.83 6.79 10.73
CA ASP A 213 22.90 5.34 10.88
C ASP A 213 21.47 4.80 10.75
N ALA A 214 21.07 4.46 9.52
CA ALA A 214 19.70 4.11 9.21
C ALA A 214 19.14 2.93 10.04
N PRO A 215 19.89 1.85 10.31
CA PRO A 215 19.45 0.79 11.21
C PRO A 215 19.10 1.27 12.62
N ALA A 216 19.94 2.13 13.20
CA ALA A 216 19.74 2.62 14.56
C ALA A 216 18.78 3.80 14.65
N TYR A 217 18.83 4.72 13.68
CA TYR A 217 18.11 5.99 13.72
C TYR A 217 16.59 5.81 13.75
N TYR A 218 16.03 5.00 12.84
CA TYR A 218 14.57 4.90 12.70
C TYR A 218 13.90 4.02 13.76
N ASP A 219 14.66 3.24 14.55
CA ASP A 219 14.10 2.25 15.48
C ASP A 219 12.98 1.44 14.79
N TRP A 220 13.39 0.74 13.73
CA TRP A 220 12.48 0.00 12.85
C TRP A 220 11.55 -0.97 13.58
N PRO A 221 12.00 -1.73 14.59
CA PRO A 221 11.09 -2.60 15.33
C PRO A 221 9.90 -1.84 15.92
N ARG A 222 10.13 -0.67 16.53
CA ARG A 222 9.07 0.17 17.09
C ARG A 222 8.22 0.82 15.99
N THR A 223 8.84 1.27 14.92
CA THR A 223 8.16 1.92 13.79
C THR A 223 7.25 0.93 13.06
N ILE A 224 7.72 -0.30 12.81
CA ILE A 224 6.92 -1.37 12.20
C ILE A 224 5.81 -1.84 13.15
N ALA A 225 6.10 -1.97 14.44
CA ALA A 225 5.08 -2.31 15.44
C ALA A 225 3.92 -1.31 15.45
N LEU A 226 4.21 -0.02 15.23
CA LEU A 226 3.18 1.03 15.13
C LEU A 226 2.27 0.82 13.91
N VAL A 227 2.83 0.47 12.75
CA VAL A 227 2.02 0.12 11.57
C VAL A 227 1.11 -1.07 11.90
N HIS A 228 1.66 -2.15 12.45
CA HIS A 228 0.88 -3.35 12.75
C HIS A 228 -0.15 -3.16 13.86
N GLN A 229 0.06 -2.20 14.77
CA GLN A 229 -0.93 -1.83 15.78
C GLN A 229 -2.22 -1.31 15.14
N HIS A 230 -2.11 -0.50 14.07
CA HIS A 230 -3.25 0.10 13.39
C HIS A 230 -3.70 -0.70 12.16
N GLN A 231 -2.80 -1.44 11.55
CA GLN A 231 -3.00 -2.22 10.32
C GLN A 231 -2.43 -3.64 10.48
N PRO A 232 -3.06 -4.51 11.30
CA PRO A 232 -2.49 -5.81 11.67
C PRO A 232 -2.32 -6.76 10.48
N MET A 233 -3.05 -6.54 9.41
CA MET A 233 -2.99 -7.35 8.19
C MET A 233 -2.18 -6.73 7.06
N ALA A 234 -1.57 -5.56 7.26
CA ALA A 234 -0.65 -4.97 6.29
C ALA A 234 0.72 -5.67 6.37
N CYS A 235 1.31 -5.95 5.22
CA CYS A 235 2.74 -6.21 5.15
C CYS A 235 3.50 -4.89 5.19
N THR A 236 4.72 -4.91 5.69
CA THR A 236 5.63 -3.78 5.62
C THR A 236 6.81 -4.12 4.72
N PHE A 237 7.18 -3.19 3.87
CA PHE A 237 8.48 -3.19 3.19
C PHE A 237 9.35 -2.11 3.83
N ASP A 238 10.54 -2.49 4.25
CA ASP A 238 11.55 -1.57 4.77
C ASP A 238 12.91 -1.83 4.09
N PRO A 239 13.77 -0.80 4.00
CA PRO A 239 15.02 -0.91 3.24
C PRO A 239 16.09 -1.79 3.91
N LEU A 240 15.84 -2.27 5.13
CA LEU A 240 16.81 -3.04 5.91
C LEU A 240 16.44 -4.53 6.00
N GLY A 241 15.26 -4.93 5.53
CA GLY A 241 14.80 -6.31 5.57
C GLY A 241 14.55 -6.82 7.00
N ALA A 242 14.05 -5.97 7.90
CA ALA A 242 13.75 -6.30 9.28
C ALA A 242 12.45 -7.12 9.44
#